data_7865a37048732167eeface070a195fe3
#
_entry.id   7865a37048732167eeface070a195fe3
#
_cell.length_a   1.000
_cell.length_b   1.000
_cell.length_c   1.000
_cell.angle_alpha   90.00
_cell.angle_beta   90.00
_cell.angle_gamma   90.00
#
_symmetry.space_group_name_H-M   'P 1'
#
loop_
_entity.id
_entity.type
_entity.pdbx_description
1 polymer ?
#
loop_
_entity_poly.entity_id
_entity_poly.type
_entity_poly.pdbx_seq_one_letter_code
_entity_poly.pdbx_strand_id
1 'polypeptide(L)'
;MLWLIAELFEQLPEVGDPSKPRVVFFFDEAHLLFDDPPEALLDKIEQVVRLIRSKGVGVYFVTQNPLDIPDAILGQLGNRIQHALRAFTPRDQKAVRAAAQTFRTNPKLNVEQAITEVGVGEALVSFLDNKGIPSPVERALICPPASRLRPLDFEERDKVRAGSIVGDYYDNEIDRVSAYEKLLERAEQKEKEENQSVKSSRSRETNSASDIFGAAAKSAARSFGTQLGRQIIRGVLGSFFGKKR
;
A
#
# COMPACT_ATOMS: atom_id res chain seq x y z
N MET A 1 -3.25 -2.54 1.08
CA MET A 1 -3.37 -1.09 1.26
C MET A 1 -4.71 -0.58 0.71
N LEU A 2 -5.02 -0.71 -0.58
CA LEU A 2 -6.28 -0.23 -1.20
C LEU A 2 -7.52 -0.67 -0.43
N TRP A 3 -7.64 -1.96 -0.09
CA TRP A 3 -8.77 -2.48 0.68
C TRP A 3 -8.91 -1.79 2.04
N LEU A 4 -7.81 -1.62 2.78
CA LEU A 4 -7.84 -0.97 4.10
C LEU A 4 -8.31 0.49 4.01
N ILE A 5 -7.79 1.25 3.04
CA ILE A 5 -8.18 2.65 2.83
C ILE A 5 -9.65 2.75 2.43
N ALA A 6 -10.11 1.86 1.53
CA ALA A 6 -11.50 1.82 1.09
C ALA A 6 -12.45 1.47 2.24
N GLU A 7 -12.12 0.43 3.00
CA GLU A 7 -12.92 -0.04 4.15
C GLU A 7 -13.03 1.05 5.23
N LEU A 8 -11.92 1.70 5.58
CA LEU A 8 -11.94 2.80 6.53
C LEU A 8 -12.80 3.97 6.04
N PHE A 9 -12.71 4.30 4.75
CA PHE A 9 -13.53 5.36 4.18
C PHE A 9 -15.03 5.02 4.21
N GLU A 10 -15.39 3.76 3.99
CA GLU A 10 -16.80 3.31 3.97
C GLU A 10 -17.36 3.09 5.38
N GLN A 11 -16.60 2.51 6.29
CA GLN A 11 -17.06 2.12 7.62
C GLN A 11 -17.08 3.28 8.63
N LEU A 12 -16.19 4.27 8.47
CA LEU A 12 -16.16 5.38 9.41
C LEU A 12 -17.37 6.32 9.22
N PRO A 13 -18.07 6.68 10.31
CA PRO A 13 -19.17 7.62 10.24
C PRO A 13 -18.71 9.03 9.94
N GLU A 14 -19.56 9.81 9.30
CA GLU A 14 -19.36 11.25 9.17
C GLU A 14 -19.45 11.91 10.55
N VAL A 15 -18.41 12.64 10.93
CA VAL A 15 -18.33 13.33 12.24
C VAL A 15 -18.26 14.85 12.10
N GLY A 16 -18.34 15.35 10.88
CA GLY A 16 -18.20 16.75 10.57
C GLY A 16 -16.74 17.22 10.62
N ASP A 17 -16.49 18.36 11.24
CA ASP A 17 -15.15 18.97 11.33
C ASP A 17 -14.70 19.05 12.81
N PRO A 18 -14.24 17.93 13.39
CA PRO A 18 -13.78 17.90 14.77
C PRO A 18 -12.49 18.71 14.92
N SER A 19 -12.29 19.33 16.08
CA SER A 19 -11.08 20.11 16.38
C SER A 19 -9.79 19.29 16.38
N LYS A 20 -9.90 17.97 16.58
CA LYS A 20 -8.78 17.02 16.51
C LYS A 20 -9.23 15.75 15.78
N PRO A 21 -8.36 15.14 14.98
CA PRO A 21 -8.67 13.87 14.36
C PRO A 21 -8.80 12.76 15.42
N ARG A 22 -9.69 11.80 15.17
CA ARG A 22 -9.85 10.60 16.00
C ARG A 22 -8.82 9.52 15.66
N VAL A 23 -8.41 9.47 14.41
CA VAL A 23 -7.41 8.54 13.87
C VAL A 23 -6.46 9.32 13.01
N VAL A 24 -5.17 8.99 13.06
CA VAL A 24 -4.14 9.59 12.21
C VAL A 24 -3.35 8.48 11.53
N PHE A 25 -3.21 8.59 10.22
CA PHE A 25 -2.36 7.71 9.41
C PHE A 25 -1.09 8.43 9.01
N PHE A 26 0.04 7.78 9.26
CA PHE A 26 1.34 8.17 8.75
C PHE A 26 1.75 7.18 7.67
N PHE A 27 1.88 7.67 6.45
CA PHE A 27 2.45 6.90 5.34
C PHE A 27 3.92 7.26 5.21
N ASP A 28 4.74 6.48 5.89
CA ASP A 28 6.20 6.59 5.77
C ASP A 28 6.65 6.00 4.44
N GLU A 29 7.74 6.55 3.88
CA GLU A 29 8.22 6.23 2.54
C GLU A 29 7.08 6.29 1.49
N ALA A 30 6.34 7.40 1.52
CA ALA A 30 5.12 7.56 0.73
C ALA A 30 5.33 7.39 -0.78
N HIS A 31 6.57 7.54 -1.28
CA HIS A 31 6.92 7.25 -2.66
C HIS A 31 6.53 5.83 -3.09
N LEU A 32 6.56 4.84 -2.17
CA LEU A 32 6.16 3.46 -2.47
C LEU A 32 4.66 3.31 -2.82
N LEU A 33 3.83 4.28 -2.44
CA LEU A 33 2.42 4.30 -2.80
C LEU A 33 2.20 4.81 -4.23
N PHE A 34 3.15 5.59 -4.75
CA PHE A 34 3.03 6.34 -5.99
C PHE A 34 4.02 5.90 -7.07
N ASP A 35 4.86 4.89 -6.79
CA ASP A 35 5.77 4.27 -7.75
C ASP A 35 5.02 3.20 -8.55
N ASP A 36 4.55 3.56 -9.74
CA ASP A 36 3.78 2.71 -10.66
C ASP A 36 2.53 2.04 -10.00
N PRO A 37 1.68 2.82 -9.29
CA PRO A 37 0.50 2.25 -8.66
C PRO A 37 -0.56 1.88 -9.70
N PRO A 38 -1.42 0.87 -9.43
CA PRO A 38 -2.65 0.70 -10.18
C PRO A 38 -3.49 2.00 -10.14
N GLU A 39 -4.05 2.41 -11.28
CA GLU A 39 -4.87 3.62 -11.42
C GLU A 39 -5.99 3.69 -10.35
N ALA A 40 -6.68 2.55 -10.13
CA ALA A 40 -7.71 2.45 -9.10
C ALA A 40 -7.22 2.73 -7.66
N LEU A 41 -5.92 2.48 -7.36
CA LEU A 41 -5.34 2.83 -6.06
C LEU A 41 -5.11 4.34 -5.96
N LEU A 42 -4.59 4.94 -7.02
CA LEU A 42 -4.33 6.38 -7.05
C LEU A 42 -5.63 7.19 -6.91
N ASP A 43 -6.65 6.84 -7.68
CA ASP A 43 -7.98 7.45 -7.61
C ASP A 43 -8.57 7.33 -6.20
N LYS A 44 -8.43 6.16 -5.57
CA LYS A 44 -8.94 5.95 -4.22
C LYS A 44 -8.19 6.75 -3.18
N ILE A 45 -6.87 6.86 -3.28
CA ILE A 45 -6.06 7.70 -2.38
C ILE A 45 -6.46 9.16 -2.54
N GLU A 46 -6.60 9.66 -3.77
CA GLU A 46 -7.03 11.03 -4.02
C GLU A 46 -8.41 11.31 -3.43
N GLN A 47 -9.37 10.43 -3.67
CA GLN A 47 -10.71 10.52 -3.09
C GLN A 47 -10.68 10.56 -1.57
N VAL A 48 -9.93 9.65 -0.95
CA VAL A 48 -9.81 9.55 0.50
C VAL A 48 -9.16 10.80 1.09
N VAL A 49 -8.03 11.25 0.54
CA VAL A 49 -7.33 12.46 1.04
C VAL A 49 -8.25 13.68 1.01
N ARG A 50 -9.08 13.80 -0.03
CA ARG A 50 -10.01 14.92 -0.18
C ARG A 50 -11.16 14.90 0.84
N LEU A 51 -11.66 13.74 1.20
CA LEU A 51 -12.93 13.60 1.93
C LEU A 51 -12.78 13.06 3.36
N ILE A 52 -11.66 12.43 3.71
CA ILE A 52 -11.54 11.68 4.96
C ILE A 52 -11.52 12.57 6.21
N ARG A 53 -11.28 13.86 6.03
CA ARG A 53 -11.34 14.83 7.13
C ARG A 53 -12.72 14.87 7.79
N SER A 54 -13.81 14.81 7.01
CA SER A 54 -15.17 14.78 7.53
C SER A 54 -15.48 13.56 8.40
N LYS A 55 -14.66 12.52 8.27
CA LYS A 55 -14.71 11.31 9.09
C LYS A 55 -13.79 11.38 10.32
N GLY A 56 -13.17 12.52 10.56
CA GLY A 56 -12.27 12.72 11.70
C GLY A 56 -10.93 12.00 11.56
N VAL A 57 -10.43 11.81 10.34
CA VAL A 57 -9.16 11.16 10.07
C VAL A 57 -8.15 12.17 9.54
N GLY A 58 -6.95 12.15 10.11
CA GLY A 58 -5.78 12.88 9.62
C GLY A 58 -4.86 11.97 8.82
N VAL A 59 -4.25 12.52 7.76
CA VAL A 59 -3.31 11.77 6.91
C VAL A 59 -2.02 12.57 6.78
N TYR A 60 -0.90 11.88 6.99
CA TYR A 60 0.45 12.40 6.82
C TYR A 60 1.21 11.55 5.82
N PHE A 61 1.81 12.20 4.83
CA PHE A 61 2.74 11.56 3.92
C PHE A 61 4.16 12.00 4.27
N VAL A 62 5.04 11.04 4.46
CA VAL A 62 6.47 11.26 4.72
C VAL A 62 7.25 10.71 3.55
N THR A 63 8.05 11.54 2.91
CA THR A 63 8.87 11.16 1.75
C THR A 63 10.19 11.91 1.76
N GLN A 64 11.18 11.36 1.09
CA GLN A 64 12.50 11.98 0.94
C GLN A 64 12.53 13.00 -0.20
N ASN A 65 11.57 12.93 -1.14
CA ASN A 65 11.52 13.82 -2.27
C ASN A 65 10.08 14.32 -2.52
N PRO A 66 9.83 15.63 -2.51
CA PRO A 66 8.49 16.18 -2.73
C PRO A 66 7.89 15.86 -4.11
N LEU A 67 8.73 15.53 -5.10
CA LEU A 67 8.26 15.13 -6.44
C LEU A 67 7.69 13.72 -6.51
N ASP A 68 7.81 12.94 -5.44
CA ASP A 68 7.29 11.58 -5.40
C ASP A 68 5.78 11.54 -5.18
N ILE A 69 5.19 12.63 -4.69
CA ILE A 69 3.75 12.74 -4.46
C ILE A 69 3.11 13.42 -5.66
N PRO A 70 2.09 12.80 -6.28
CA PRO A 70 1.37 13.41 -7.40
C PRO A 70 0.76 14.78 -7.07
N ASP A 71 0.80 15.70 -8.02
CA ASP A 71 0.32 17.09 -7.85
C ASP A 71 -1.15 17.15 -7.40
N ALA A 72 -2.00 16.23 -7.88
CA ALA A 72 -3.40 16.13 -7.50
C ALA A 72 -3.58 15.89 -5.99
N ILE A 73 -2.73 15.08 -5.39
CA ILE A 73 -2.71 14.79 -3.95
C ILE A 73 -2.01 15.94 -3.21
N LEU A 74 -0.85 16.36 -3.71
CA LEU A 74 -0.06 17.44 -3.11
C LEU A 74 -0.87 18.73 -2.95
N GLY A 75 -1.75 19.02 -3.92
CA GLY A 75 -2.67 20.17 -3.88
C GLY A 75 -3.72 20.09 -2.76
N GLN A 76 -4.01 18.91 -2.20
CA GLN A 76 -4.94 18.73 -1.07
C GLN A 76 -4.25 18.87 0.30
N LEU A 77 -2.90 18.82 0.32
CA LEU A 77 -2.11 18.87 1.54
C LEU A 77 -1.78 20.33 1.89
N GLY A 78 -2.55 20.92 2.77
CA GLY A 78 -2.38 22.33 3.16
C GLY A 78 -1.30 22.57 4.21
N ASN A 79 -0.96 21.57 5.02
CA ASN A 79 0.10 21.66 6.04
C ASN A 79 1.39 21.03 5.49
N ARG A 80 2.52 21.73 5.62
CA ARG A 80 3.79 21.30 5.07
C ARG A 80 4.94 21.54 6.03
N ILE A 81 5.80 20.53 6.14
CA ILE A 81 7.05 20.57 6.89
C ILE A 81 8.14 20.06 5.95
N GLN A 82 9.13 20.90 5.66
CA GLN A 82 10.22 20.57 4.77
C GLN A 82 11.54 20.66 5.52
N HIS A 83 12.17 19.53 5.70
CA HIS A 83 13.56 19.45 6.17
C HIS A 83 14.55 19.75 5.04
N ALA A 84 15.85 19.79 5.35
CA ALA A 84 16.88 20.07 4.37
C ALA A 84 16.84 19.12 3.18
N LEU A 85 16.88 19.66 1.97
CA LEU A 85 17.19 18.92 0.75
C LEU A 85 18.59 19.31 0.28
N ARG A 86 19.44 18.35 0.05
CA ARG A 86 20.77 18.56 -0.54
C ARG A 86 20.68 18.43 -2.05
N ALA A 87 21.03 19.48 -2.76
CA ALA A 87 20.86 19.57 -4.22
C ALA A 87 22.20 19.40 -4.92
N PHE A 88 22.68 18.16 -5.01
CA PHE A 88 23.96 17.84 -5.66
C PHE A 88 23.81 17.60 -7.17
N THR A 89 22.63 17.20 -7.62
CA THR A 89 22.36 16.89 -9.02
C THR A 89 21.32 17.86 -9.62
N PRO A 90 21.22 17.98 -10.95
CA PRO A 90 20.15 18.75 -11.60
C PRO A 90 18.74 18.27 -11.21
N ARG A 91 18.58 16.96 -10.94
CA ARG A 91 17.32 16.39 -10.45
C ARG A 91 16.98 16.91 -9.05
N ASP A 92 17.97 16.96 -8.16
CA ASP A 92 17.78 17.48 -6.79
C ASP A 92 17.45 18.97 -6.82
N GLN A 93 18.11 19.75 -7.68
CA GLN A 93 17.79 21.17 -7.85
C GLN A 93 16.35 21.38 -8.33
N LYS A 94 15.85 20.50 -9.22
CA LYS A 94 14.45 20.52 -9.64
C LYS A 94 13.51 20.22 -8.46
N ALA A 95 13.86 19.25 -7.61
CA ALA A 95 13.09 18.90 -6.41
C ALA A 95 13.04 20.08 -5.42
N VAL A 96 14.15 20.76 -5.18
CA VAL A 96 14.21 21.96 -4.32
C VAL A 96 13.31 23.08 -4.86
N ARG A 97 13.36 23.35 -6.16
CA ARG A 97 12.47 24.36 -6.78
C ARG A 97 11.01 23.98 -6.65
N ALA A 98 10.67 22.73 -6.94
CA ALA A 98 9.30 22.24 -6.81
C ALA A 98 8.81 22.35 -5.36
N ALA A 99 9.62 21.94 -4.37
CA ALA A 99 9.29 22.10 -2.96
C ALA A 99 9.06 23.59 -2.61
N ALA A 100 9.96 24.47 -3.03
CA ALA A 100 9.85 25.90 -2.75
C ALA A 100 8.57 26.53 -3.33
N GLN A 101 8.17 26.12 -4.54
CA GLN A 101 6.96 26.63 -5.21
C GLN A 101 5.66 26.16 -4.55
N THR A 102 5.70 25.11 -3.75
CA THR A 102 4.52 24.60 -3.03
C THR A 102 4.18 25.40 -1.77
N PHE A 103 5.08 26.24 -1.29
CA PHE A 103 4.87 27.09 -0.12
C PHE A 103 4.24 28.43 -0.48
N ARG A 104 3.43 28.95 0.44
CA ARG A 104 3.01 30.35 0.36
C ARG A 104 4.22 31.25 0.56
N THR A 105 4.45 32.14 -0.37
CA THR A 105 5.62 33.02 -0.39
C THR A 105 5.73 33.89 0.87
N ASN A 106 6.94 33.94 1.43
CA ASN A 106 7.35 34.91 2.45
C ASN A 106 8.36 35.86 1.83
N PRO A 107 8.04 37.18 1.72
CA PRO A 107 8.96 38.13 1.10
C PRO A 107 10.31 38.30 1.81
N LYS A 108 10.39 37.85 3.07
CA LYS A 108 11.61 37.95 3.89
C LYS A 108 12.50 36.70 3.78
N LEU A 109 12.07 35.66 3.06
CA LEU A 109 12.75 34.36 3.02
C LEU A 109 12.91 33.88 1.58
N ASN A 110 14.14 33.64 1.16
CA ASN A 110 14.41 32.92 -0.07
C ASN A 110 14.25 31.43 0.22
N VAL A 111 13.12 30.84 -0.18
CA VAL A 111 12.74 29.45 0.18
C VAL A 111 13.65 28.43 -0.47
N GLU A 112 14.05 28.63 -1.75
CA GLU A 112 14.96 27.70 -2.45
C GLU A 112 16.32 27.62 -1.75
N GLN A 113 16.86 28.75 -1.37
CA GLN A 113 18.12 28.84 -0.64
C GLN A 113 17.94 28.22 0.77
N ALA A 114 16.89 28.61 1.48
CA ALA A 114 16.64 28.15 2.84
C ALA A 114 16.51 26.63 2.93
N ILE A 115 15.83 25.95 1.99
CA ILE A 115 15.71 24.49 1.95
C ILE A 115 17.08 23.79 1.96
N THR A 116 18.08 24.38 1.28
CA THR A 116 19.42 23.78 1.19
C THR A 116 20.28 24.10 2.42
N GLU A 117 19.95 25.14 3.16
CA GLU A 117 20.72 25.67 4.30
C GLU A 117 20.16 25.26 5.68
N VAL A 118 18.92 24.74 5.73
CA VAL A 118 18.29 24.28 6.98
C VAL A 118 19.19 23.27 7.69
N GLY A 119 19.41 23.49 8.98
CA GLY A 119 20.27 22.65 9.83
C GLY A 119 19.55 21.44 10.39
N VAL A 120 20.30 20.64 11.17
CA VAL A 120 19.72 19.52 11.92
C VAL A 120 18.74 20.04 12.98
N GLY A 121 17.55 19.47 13.03
CA GLY A 121 16.49 19.90 13.94
C GLY A 121 15.75 21.18 13.51
N GLU A 122 15.99 21.65 12.29
CA GLU A 122 15.26 22.75 11.69
C GLU A 122 14.40 22.28 10.51
N ALA A 123 13.36 23.04 10.21
CA ALA A 123 12.53 22.84 9.03
C ALA A 123 11.92 24.15 8.55
N LEU A 124 11.49 24.17 7.30
CA LEU A 124 10.55 25.16 6.79
C LEU A 124 9.13 24.64 7.04
N VAL A 125 8.28 25.48 7.59
CA VAL A 125 6.93 25.12 7.97
C VAL A 125 5.92 26.09 7.38
N SER A 126 4.76 25.56 7.00
CA SER A 126 3.58 26.32 6.62
C SER A 126 2.35 25.52 7.04
N PHE A 127 1.52 26.10 7.89
CA PHE A 127 0.32 25.45 8.40
C PHE A 127 -0.93 26.24 8.03
N LEU A 128 -2.05 25.56 7.91
CA LEU A 128 -3.35 26.18 7.69
C LEU A 128 -3.78 26.98 8.93
N ASP A 129 -4.26 28.18 8.70
CA ASP A 129 -4.94 28.96 9.72
C ASP A 129 -6.39 28.44 9.97
N ASN A 130 -7.10 29.07 10.89
CA ASN A 130 -8.50 28.73 11.22
C ASN A 130 -9.47 28.91 10.03
N LYS A 131 -9.05 29.58 8.96
CA LYS A 131 -9.82 29.78 7.73
C LYS A 131 -9.42 28.83 6.63
N GLY A 132 -8.49 27.89 6.90
CA GLY A 132 -7.95 26.95 5.92
C GLY A 132 -6.97 27.59 4.92
N ILE A 133 -6.38 28.75 5.26
CA ILE A 133 -5.41 29.45 4.42
C ILE A 133 -4.00 29.08 4.89
N PRO A 134 -3.10 28.60 4.00
CA PRO A 134 -1.71 28.35 4.38
C PRO A 134 -1.01 29.60 4.89
N SER A 135 -0.30 29.51 6.00
CA SER A 135 0.56 30.61 6.49
C SER A 135 1.74 30.84 5.54
N PRO A 136 2.31 32.05 5.48
CA PRO A 136 3.59 32.26 4.85
C PRO A 136 4.63 31.29 5.43
N VAL A 137 5.51 30.76 4.59
CA VAL A 137 6.55 29.83 5.04
C VAL A 137 7.50 30.49 6.04
N GLU A 138 7.84 29.75 7.10
CA GLU A 138 8.76 30.20 8.13
C GLU A 138 9.80 29.11 8.43
N ARG A 139 10.99 29.51 8.88
CA ARG A 139 12.01 28.60 9.38
C ARG A 139 11.76 28.39 10.88
N ALA A 140 11.68 27.15 11.29
CA ALA A 140 11.37 26.76 12.68
C ALA A 140 12.32 25.71 13.21
N LEU A 141 12.53 25.72 14.52
CA LEU A 141 13.16 24.63 15.24
C LEU A 141 12.10 23.56 15.54
N ILE A 142 12.42 22.30 15.23
CA ILE A 142 11.56 21.17 15.54
C ILE A 142 11.91 20.67 16.93
N CYS A 143 10.91 20.67 17.81
CA CYS A 143 11.08 20.13 19.15
C CYS A 143 11.41 18.62 19.09
N PRO A 144 12.40 18.15 19.84
CA PRO A 144 12.68 16.73 19.92
C PRO A 144 11.48 15.99 20.53
N PRO A 145 11.22 14.72 20.14
CA PRO A 145 10.13 13.95 20.71
C PRO A 145 10.35 13.71 22.21
N ALA A 146 9.29 13.76 22.99
CA ALA A 146 9.32 13.42 24.41
C ALA A 146 9.49 11.91 24.65
N SER A 147 9.33 11.09 23.60
CA SER A 147 9.50 9.65 23.66
C SER A 147 10.98 9.24 23.64
N ARG A 148 11.26 8.06 24.20
CA ARG A 148 12.57 7.43 24.10
C ARG A 148 12.89 7.04 22.65
N LEU A 149 14.11 7.32 22.19
CA LEU A 149 14.54 7.05 20.81
C LEU A 149 14.94 5.59 20.53
N ARG A 150 15.08 4.77 21.56
CA ARG A 150 15.41 3.34 21.39
C ARG A 150 14.16 2.46 21.50
N PRO A 151 14.18 1.23 20.93
CA PRO A 151 13.12 0.25 21.11
C PRO A 151 12.88 -0.09 22.58
N LEU A 152 11.72 -0.63 22.90
CA LEU A 152 11.43 -1.21 24.20
C LEU A 152 12.29 -2.46 24.41
N ASP A 153 12.73 -2.68 25.66
CA ASP A 153 13.31 -3.94 26.07
C ASP A 153 12.24 -5.05 26.11
N PHE A 154 12.63 -6.31 26.05
CA PHE A 154 11.68 -7.43 26.00
C PHE A 154 10.68 -7.40 27.17
N GLU A 155 11.18 -7.18 28.40
CA GLU A 155 10.33 -7.10 29.58
C GLU A 155 9.33 -5.94 29.55
N GLU A 156 9.75 -4.78 29.05
CA GLU A 156 8.89 -3.62 28.90
C GLU A 156 7.80 -3.89 27.83
N ARG A 157 8.19 -4.52 26.74
CA ARG A 157 7.26 -4.92 25.66
C ARG A 157 6.21 -5.89 26.18
N ASP A 158 6.62 -6.90 26.96
CA ASP A 158 5.69 -7.88 27.53
C ASP A 158 4.74 -7.24 28.54
N LYS A 159 5.21 -6.29 29.35
CA LYS A 159 4.33 -5.50 30.24
C LYS A 159 3.28 -4.70 29.46
N VAL A 160 3.70 -4.06 28.36
CA VAL A 160 2.76 -3.30 27.51
C VAL A 160 1.75 -4.23 26.84
N ARG A 161 2.18 -5.41 26.35
CA ARG A 161 1.29 -6.43 25.76
C ARG A 161 0.30 -6.96 26.79
N ALA A 162 0.75 -7.31 27.98
CA ALA A 162 -0.11 -7.81 29.06
C ALA A 162 -1.17 -6.78 29.50
N GLY A 163 -0.86 -5.48 29.37
CA GLY A 163 -1.82 -4.39 29.64
C GLY A 163 -2.73 -4.03 28.46
N SER A 164 -2.56 -4.66 27.31
CA SER A 164 -3.37 -4.36 26.12
C SER A 164 -4.76 -4.98 26.21
N ILE A 165 -5.79 -4.22 25.83
CA ILE A 165 -7.19 -4.70 25.77
C ILE A 165 -7.35 -5.88 24.78
N VAL A 166 -6.47 -5.97 23.79
CA VAL A 166 -6.49 -7.00 22.72
C VAL A 166 -5.32 -7.97 22.81
N GLY A 167 -4.53 -7.92 23.91
CA GLY A 167 -3.26 -8.65 24.03
C GLY A 167 -3.39 -10.13 23.75
N ASP A 168 -4.27 -10.83 24.45
CA ASP A 168 -4.43 -12.29 24.34
C ASP A 168 -5.14 -12.74 23.06
N TYR A 169 -5.93 -11.85 22.45
CA TYR A 169 -6.75 -12.22 21.29
C TYR A 169 -5.93 -12.53 20.02
N TYR A 170 -4.81 -11.84 19.84
CA TYR A 170 -3.93 -11.99 18.68
C TYR A 170 -2.67 -12.80 18.96
N ASP A 171 -2.46 -13.25 20.18
CA ASP A 171 -1.29 -14.06 20.55
C ASP A 171 -1.44 -15.53 20.14
N ASN A 172 -2.66 -15.98 19.90
CA ASN A 172 -2.92 -17.31 19.34
C ASN A 172 -2.91 -17.24 17.81
N GLU A 173 -2.01 -17.97 17.18
CA GLU A 173 -2.03 -18.16 15.73
C GLU A 173 -3.33 -18.88 15.33
N ILE A 174 -4.15 -18.17 14.57
CA ILE A 174 -5.33 -18.77 13.92
C ILE A 174 -4.89 -19.15 12.51
N ASP A 175 -4.63 -20.41 12.31
CA ASP A 175 -4.40 -20.98 10.99
C ASP A 175 -5.73 -20.94 10.22
N ARG A 176 -5.87 -19.95 9.35
CA ARG A 176 -7.04 -19.82 8.48
C ARG A 176 -6.73 -20.45 7.14
N VAL A 177 -7.62 -21.34 6.70
CA VAL A 177 -7.55 -21.91 5.36
C VAL A 177 -7.34 -20.81 4.33
N SER A 178 -6.20 -20.80 3.69
CA SER A 178 -5.80 -19.79 2.72
C SER A 178 -6.61 -19.95 1.42
N ALA A 179 -6.67 -18.89 0.61
CA ALA A 179 -7.26 -18.95 -0.73
C ALA A 179 -6.52 -19.97 -1.61
N TYR A 180 -5.22 -20.15 -1.40
CA TYR A 180 -4.39 -21.13 -2.10
C TYR A 180 -4.83 -22.57 -1.77
N GLU A 181 -5.01 -22.89 -0.49
CA GLU A 181 -5.49 -24.22 -0.05
C GLU A 181 -6.87 -24.52 -0.61
N LYS A 182 -7.80 -23.55 -0.57
CA LYS A 182 -9.14 -23.72 -1.18
C LYS A 182 -9.08 -23.94 -2.69
N LEU A 183 -8.15 -23.31 -3.39
CA LEU A 183 -7.96 -23.53 -4.82
C LEU A 183 -7.34 -24.88 -5.10
N LEU A 184 -6.42 -25.34 -4.25
CA LEU A 184 -5.80 -26.66 -4.35
C LEU A 184 -6.85 -27.77 -4.14
N GLU A 185 -7.65 -27.67 -3.08
CA GLU A 185 -8.75 -28.60 -2.81
C GLU A 185 -9.75 -28.67 -3.98
N ARG A 186 -10.12 -27.53 -4.55
CA ARG A 186 -11.02 -27.47 -5.72
C ARG A 186 -10.39 -28.10 -6.96
N ALA A 187 -9.10 -27.93 -7.16
CA ALA A 187 -8.39 -28.58 -8.26
C ALA A 187 -8.35 -30.10 -8.10
N GLU A 188 -8.06 -30.59 -6.89
CA GLU A 188 -8.07 -32.03 -6.58
C GLU A 188 -9.47 -32.65 -6.69
N GLN A 189 -10.52 -31.94 -6.27
CA GLN A 189 -11.89 -32.37 -6.42
C GLN A 189 -12.28 -32.52 -7.89
N LYS A 190 -11.96 -31.57 -8.73
CA LYS A 190 -12.21 -31.65 -10.18
C LYS A 190 -11.47 -32.80 -10.83
N GLU A 191 -10.22 -33.01 -10.45
CA GLU A 191 -9.43 -34.13 -10.98
C GLU A 191 -10.03 -35.50 -10.56
N LYS A 192 -10.56 -35.61 -9.34
CA LYS A 192 -11.28 -36.80 -8.86
C LYS A 192 -12.60 -37.02 -9.61
N GLU A 193 -13.38 -35.97 -9.86
CA GLU A 193 -14.62 -36.01 -10.64
C GLU A 193 -14.38 -36.42 -12.10
N GLU A 194 -13.36 -35.84 -12.74
CA GLU A 194 -12.96 -36.20 -14.11
C GLU A 194 -12.52 -37.67 -14.19
N ASN A 195 -11.74 -38.15 -13.22
CA ASN A 195 -11.30 -39.52 -13.16
C ASN A 195 -12.46 -40.52 -12.88
N GLN A 196 -13.48 -40.13 -12.11
CA GLN A 196 -14.68 -40.92 -11.89
C GLN A 196 -15.57 -40.98 -13.13
N SER A 197 -15.76 -39.84 -13.82
CA SER A 197 -16.54 -39.80 -15.05
C SER A 197 -15.92 -40.66 -16.18
N VAL A 198 -14.59 -40.67 -16.27
CA VAL A 198 -13.84 -41.51 -17.22
C VAL A 198 -13.98 -43.00 -16.85
N LYS A 199 -14.06 -43.36 -15.55
CA LYS A 199 -14.28 -44.74 -15.12
C LYS A 199 -15.72 -45.22 -15.36
N SER A 200 -16.72 -44.36 -15.17
CA SER A 200 -18.14 -44.69 -15.42
C SER A 200 -18.49 -44.82 -16.89
N SER A 201 -17.81 -44.07 -17.77
CA SER A 201 -17.97 -44.25 -19.22
C SER A 201 -17.32 -45.53 -19.74
N ARG A 202 -16.23 -46.01 -19.08
CA ARG A 202 -15.58 -47.29 -19.45
C ARG A 202 -16.40 -48.54 -19.08
N SER A 203 -17.29 -48.47 -18.08
CA SER A 203 -18.15 -49.61 -17.70
C SER A 203 -19.39 -49.77 -18.59
N ARG A 204 -19.68 -48.83 -19.50
CA ARG A 204 -20.80 -48.88 -20.44
C ARG A 204 -20.46 -49.30 -21.87
N GLU A 205 -19.19 -49.38 -22.22
CA GLU A 205 -18.70 -49.77 -23.57
C GLU A 205 -17.93 -51.09 -23.56
N THR A 206 -18.58 -52.17 -23.10
CA THR A 206 -18.17 -53.52 -23.48
C THR A 206 -19.17 -54.07 -24.49
N ASN A 207 -19.06 -53.60 -25.72
CA ASN A 207 -19.46 -54.30 -26.94
C ASN A 207 -19.47 -53.34 -28.12
N SER A 208 -18.37 -53.18 -28.81
CA SER A 208 -18.30 -53.07 -30.27
C SER A 208 -16.92 -52.63 -30.73
N ALA A 209 -16.46 -53.29 -31.75
CA ALA A 209 -15.15 -53.16 -32.37
C ALA A 209 -14.94 -51.78 -33.03
N SER A 210 -13.92 -51.05 -32.54
CA SER A 210 -13.13 -50.05 -33.32
C SER A 210 -11.99 -49.47 -32.47
N ASP A 211 -11.02 -50.30 -32.14
CA ASP A 211 -9.93 -50.02 -31.17
C ASP A 211 -8.72 -49.25 -31.73
N ILE A 212 -8.73 -48.64 -32.89
CA ILE A 212 -7.53 -48.03 -33.47
C ILE A 212 -7.61 -46.46 -33.49
N PHE A 213 -8.77 -45.85 -33.50
CA PHE A 213 -8.89 -44.39 -33.46
C PHE A 213 -8.90 -43.76 -32.06
N GLY A 214 -9.23 -44.56 -31.04
CA GLY A 214 -9.31 -44.08 -29.65
C GLY A 214 -7.96 -43.82 -28.96
N ALA A 215 -6.87 -44.45 -29.40
CA ALA A 215 -5.56 -44.31 -28.78
C ALA A 215 -4.85 -42.97 -29.14
N ALA A 216 -5.06 -42.48 -30.38
CA ALA A 216 -4.45 -41.21 -30.83
C ALA A 216 -5.13 -39.99 -30.21
N ALA A 217 -6.46 -40.02 -30.04
CA ALA A 217 -7.20 -38.94 -29.39
C ALA A 217 -6.90 -38.79 -27.88
N LYS A 218 -6.63 -39.92 -27.19
CA LYS A 218 -6.23 -39.94 -25.76
C LYS A 218 -4.84 -39.39 -25.48
N SER A 219 -3.91 -39.52 -26.40
CA SER A 219 -2.56 -38.98 -26.27
C SER A 219 -2.55 -37.46 -26.44
N ALA A 220 -3.37 -36.93 -27.37
CA ALA A 220 -3.52 -35.49 -27.59
C ALA A 220 -4.16 -34.77 -26.38
N ALA A 221 -5.25 -35.34 -25.83
CA ALA A 221 -5.93 -34.76 -24.65
C ALA A 221 -5.05 -34.71 -23.37
N ARG A 222 -4.16 -35.71 -23.19
CA ARG A 222 -3.19 -35.68 -22.07
C ARG A 222 -2.09 -34.66 -22.24
N SER A 223 -1.65 -34.36 -23.46
CA SER A 223 -0.62 -33.35 -23.72
C SER A 223 -1.17 -31.92 -23.54
N PHE A 224 -2.43 -31.68 -23.89
CA PHE A 224 -3.07 -30.35 -23.70
C PHE A 224 -3.34 -30.03 -22.22
N GLY A 225 -3.80 -30.99 -21.42
CA GLY A 225 -4.06 -30.78 -19.98
C GLY A 225 -2.82 -30.47 -19.18
N THR A 226 -1.70 -31.14 -19.49
CA THR A 226 -0.41 -30.89 -18.80
C THR A 226 0.28 -29.59 -19.24
N GLN A 227 0.08 -29.14 -20.48
CA GLN A 227 0.63 -27.86 -20.95
C GLN A 227 -0.14 -26.65 -20.40
N LEU A 228 -1.47 -26.70 -20.33
CA LEU A 228 -2.28 -25.64 -19.72
C LEU A 228 -2.04 -25.53 -18.20
N GLY A 229 -1.94 -26.65 -17.50
CA GLY A 229 -1.61 -26.66 -16.06
C GLY A 229 -0.22 -26.07 -15.79
N ARG A 230 0.79 -26.39 -16.61
CA ARG A 230 2.14 -25.81 -16.50
C ARG A 230 2.21 -24.33 -16.87
N GLN A 231 1.38 -23.85 -17.79
CA GLN A 231 1.31 -22.44 -18.16
C GLN A 231 0.63 -21.58 -17.07
N ILE A 232 -0.40 -22.10 -16.43
CA ILE A 232 -1.07 -21.42 -15.31
C ILE A 232 -0.13 -21.33 -14.10
N ILE A 233 0.57 -22.41 -13.77
CA ILE A 233 1.54 -22.43 -12.68
C ILE A 233 2.75 -21.53 -12.99
N ARG A 234 3.25 -21.50 -14.23
CA ARG A 234 4.32 -20.56 -14.62
C ARG A 234 3.85 -19.11 -14.68
N GLY A 235 2.63 -18.84 -15.12
CA GLY A 235 2.05 -17.48 -15.14
C GLY A 235 1.86 -16.89 -13.75
N VAL A 236 1.35 -17.67 -12.81
CA VAL A 236 1.08 -17.20 -11.45
C VAL A 236 2.35 -17.16 -10.60
N LEU A 237 3.24 -18.15 -10.70
CA LEU A 237 4.52 -18.14 -9.96
C LEU A 237 5.60 -17.26 -10.62
N GLY A 238 5.56 -17.10 -11.93
CA GLY A 238 6.52 -16.25 -12.66
C GLY A 238 6.35 -14.77 -12.39
N SER A 239 5.15 -14.30 -12.09
CA SER A 239 4.90 -12.91 -11.71
C SER A 239 5.34 -12.57 -10.28
N PHE A 240 5.47 -13.58 -9.41
CA PHE A 240 5.93 -13.39 -8.02
C PHE A 240 7.45 -13.51 -7.83
N PHE A 241 8.15 -14.24 -8.69
CA PHE A 241 9.59 -14.50 -8.51
C PHE A 241 10.49 -13.99 -9.65
N GLY A 242 9.96 -13.33 -10.64
CA GLY A 242 10.68 -12.93 -11.85
C GLY A 242 10.88 -11.44 -12.00
N LYS A 243 11.69 -10.80 -11.16
CA LYS A 243 12.53 -9.69 -11.62
C LYS A 243 13.71 -9.45 -10.69
N LYS A 244 14.81 -10.18 -10.96
CA LYS A 244 16.15 -9.70 -10.67
C LYS A 244 16.83 -9.51 -12.02
N ARG A 245 16.94 -8.27 -12.45
CA ARG A 245 18.09 -7.69 -13.14
C ARG A 245 17.98 -6.21 -13.17
#